data_6177beb11c70c8e4905e7c0f0843e5b5
#
_entry.id   6177beb11c70c8e4905e7c0f0843e5b5
#
_cell.length_a   1.000
_cell.length_b   1.000
_cell.length_c   1.000
_cell.angle_alpha   90.00
_cell.angle_beta   90.00
_cell.angle_gamma   90.00
#
_symmetry.space_group_name_H-M   'P 1'
#
loop_
_entity.id
_entity.type
_entity.pdbx_description
1 polymer ?
#
loop_
_entity_poly.entity_id
_entity_poly.type
_entity_poly.pdbx_seq_one_letter_code
_entity_poly.pdbx_strand_id
1 'polypeptide(L)'
;MSEPINNKKKVVLDGYKFSGRSVGAVSTRYSGRNQFLTMVTFEQVVRLFPKVDPKNPHDRNRKVDAKRAKAAGEYWRNNPTDWIFPPLILVLDDDLVFQSLEDTDVRVPDNLNLQMVRLVLPPDFDQEAFIADGQHRCYGICYTYAQCHEELKDARDALRQARGSGASESDIRILQSKIDAITHDISRFETETIGVQIIANANKSLQQEWFITMSDYQKPIGRGESVRMDEKTNLTNAAKQIISSHSLFAGEFPRIDEETPNPRVDERKDNVARGSGAIYSLANIRDWVATLVLGSKSETSVDKLDELTSVDQIVDAANAFFDALVESVPYFEQLNSATLQGAEFRKLNGFSSPTIIRGLALAANAELLGSPSMESTDPIDLEVNDAGLTRFKKLLSSLVSELEYMDDPARTKPQKKRMKQGEWYATQLFREGATAPQSGFQDRARLGTMLTEWSQTGKIDFAPFVKTSGRA
;
A
#
# COMPACT_ATOMS: atom_id res chain seq x y z
N MET A 1 23.89 -39.15 -24.53
CA MET A 1 22.55 -39.51 -25.03
C MET A 1 21.88 -40.26 -23.89
N SER A 2 21.03 -39.58 -23.18
CA SER A 2 20.21 -40.19 -22.10
C SER A 2 18.89 -40.62 -22.73
N GLU A 3 18.56 -41.87 -22.56
CA GLU A 3 17.30 -42.47 -23.07
C GLU A 3 16.10 -41.69 -22.54
N PRO A 4 15.04 -41.49 -23.33
CA PRO A 4 13.80 -40.91 -22.85
C PRO A 4 13.16 -41.89 -21.85
N ILE A 5 13.02 -41.48 -20.63
CA ILE A 5 12.29 -42.24 -19.61
C ILE A 5 10.82 -42.24 -20.00
N ASN A 6 10.46 -43.32 -20.72
CA ASN A 6 9.09 -43.57 -21.13
C ASN A 6 8.35 -44.25 -19.97
N ASN A 7 8.07 -43.52 -18.91
CA ASN A 7 7.22 -43.97 -17.83
C ASN A 7 5.74 -43.76 -18.24
N LYS A 8 5.32 -44.39 -19.32
CA LYS A 8 3.91 -44.60 -19.63
C LYS A 8 3.36 -45.66 -18.66
N LYS A 9 3.17 -45.32 -17.41
CA LYS A 9 2.18 -46.00 -16.60
C LYS A 9 0.84 -45.63 -17.19
N LYS A 10 0.34 -46.49 -18.09
CA LYS A 10 -1.03 -46.48 -18.57
C LYS A 10 -1.89 -46.78 -17.34
N VAL A 11 -2.29 -45.77 -16.59
CA VAL A 11 -3.31 -45.94 -15.56
C VAL A 11 -4.61 -46.13 -16.33
N VAL A 12 -5.03 -47.36 -16.39
CA VAL A 12 -6.36 -47.75 -16.93
C VAL A 12 -7.37 -47.19 -15.93
N LEU A 13 -7.98 -46.08 -16.28
CA LEU A 13 -8.98 -45.36 -15.46
C LEU A 13 -10.37 -45.99 -15.55
N ASP A 14 -10.47 -47.27 -15.94
CA ASP A 14 -11.73 -48.02 -16.13
C ASP A 14 -12.50 -48.34 -14.84
N GLY A 15 -12.33 -47.60 -13.80
CA GLY A 15 -13.06 -47.76 -12.52
C GLY A 15 -13.22 -46.53 -11.65
N TYR A 16 -12.56 -45.44 -11.99
CA TYR A 16 -12.72 -44.18 -11.23
C TYR A 16 -13.93 -43.42 -11.75
N LYS A 17 -15.01 -43.40 -11.01
CA LYS A 17 -16.06 -42.39 -11.14
C LYS A 17 -15.40 -41.04 -10.93
N PHE A 18 -15.31 -40.23 -12.00
CA PHE A 18 -14.75 -38.88 -11.94
C PHE A 18 -15.52 -38.06 -10.90
N SER A 19 -14.95 -37.90 -9.74
CA SER A 19 -15.54 -37.16 -8.59
C SER A 19 -15.40 -35.64 -8.72
N GLY A 20 -15.32 -35.10 -9.92
CA GLY A 20 -15.19 -33.65 -10.13
C GLY A 20 -13.83 -33.03 -9.71
N ARG A 21 -12.83 -33.85 -9.35
CA ARG A 21 -11.49 -33.42 -8.94
C ARG A 21 -10.45 -33.50 -10.06
N SER A 22 -10.86 -33.43 -11.32
CA SER A 22 -9.91 -33.37 -12.43
C SER A 22 -9.85 -31.97 -13.01
N VAL A 23 -8.63 -31.49 -13.32
CA VAL A 23 -8.39 -30.19 -13.94
C VAL A 23 -7.54 -30.36 -15.21
N GLY A 24 -7.80 -29.55 -16.23
CA GLY A 24 -6.90 -29.41 -17.37
C GLY A 24 -5.63 -28.71 -16.96
N ALA A 25 -4.48 -29.21 -17.38
CA ALA A 25 -3.20 -28.60 -17.03
C ALA A 25 -2.18 -28.75 -18.17
N VAL A 26 -1.18 -27.88 -18.16
CA VAL A 26 0.05 -28.07 -18.93
C VAL A 26 1.08 -28.73 -18.02
N SER A 27 1.53 -29.93 -18.38
CA SER A 27 2.63 -30.59 -17.66
C SER A 27 3.97 -30.18 -18.26
N THR A 28 4.95 -29.93 -17.40
CA THR A 28 6.35 -29.70 -17.76
C THR A 28 7.27 -30.30 -16.71
N ARG A 29 8.59 -30.22 -16.93
CA ARG A 29 9.58 -30.63 -15.94
C ARG A 29 10.36 -29.42 -15.41
N TYR A 30 10.43 -29.31 -14.09
CA TYR A 30 11.21 -28.32 -13.40
C TYR A 30 12.16 -28.99 -12.39
N SER A 31 13.46 -28.76 -12.53
CA SER A 31 14.48 -29.39 -11.66
C SER A 31 14.32 -30.91 -11.54
N GLY A 32 13.97 -31.58 -12.64
CA GLY A 32 13.78 -33.04 -12.67
C GLY A 32 12.42 -33.56 -12.15
N ARG A 33 11.51 -32.67 -11.72
CA ARG A 33 10.18 -32.99 -11.16
C ARG A 33 9.08 -32.62 -12.12
N ASN A 34 7.93 -33.27 -11.93
CA ASN A 34 6.73 -32.91 -12.66
C ASN A 34 6.14 -31.61 -12.10
N GLN A 35 5.87 -30.69 -13.02
CA GLN A 35 5.20 -29.43 -12.72
C GLN A 35 3.96 -29.32 -13.58
N PHE A 36 2.89 -28.83 -13.00
CA PHE A 36 1.61 -28.64 -13.68
C PHE A 36 1.18 -27.19 -13.54
N LEU A 37 0.83 -26.58 -14.68
CA LEU A 37 0.26 -25.23 -14.72
C LEU A 37 -1.20 -25.35 -15.10
N THR A 38 -2.08 -24.82 -14.28
CA THR A 38 -3.54 -24.91 -14.49
C THR A 38 -4.22 -23.58 -14.11
N MET A 39 -5.44 -23.44 -14.61
CA MET A 39 -6.37 -22.40 -14.18
C MET A 39 -7.52 -23.08 -13.42
N VAL A 40 -7.84 -22.58 -12.25
CA VAL A 40 -8.96 -23.07 -11.45
C VAL A 40 -9.88 -21.92 -11.08
N THR A 41 -11.17 -22.19 -10.95
CA THR A 41 -12.12 -21.18 -10.47
C THR A 41 -11.88 -20.90 -8.99
N PHE A 42 -12.30 -19.74 -8.50
CA PHE A 42 -12.21 -19.44 -7.08
C PHE A 42 -13.03 -20.41 -6.24
N GLU A 43 -14.17 -20.90 -6.76
CA GLU A 43 -14.94 -21.96 -6.12
C GLU A 43 -14.14 -23.25 -5.98
N GLN A 44 -13.37 -23.63 -7.03
CA GLN A 44 -12.48 -24.78 -6.95
C GLN A 44 -11.37 -24.59 -5.91
N VAL A 45 -10.82 -23.38 -5.75
CA VAL A 45 -9.89 -23.08 -4.66
C VAL A 45 -10.54 -23.34 -3.30
N VAL A 46 -11.76 -22.86 -3.10
CA VAL A 46 -12.50 -23.08 -1.84
C VAL A 46 -12.75 -24.55 -1.55
N ARG A 47 -13.02 -25.35 -2.58
CA ARG A 47 -13.41 -26.76 -2.43
C ARG A 47 -12.25 -27.74 -2.36
N LEU A 48 -11.18 -27.48 -3.13
CA LEU A 48 -10.15 -28.48 -3.40
C LEU A 48 -8.80 -28.19 -2.75
N PHE A 49 -8.57 -26.95 -2.31
CA PHE A 49 -7.24 -26.54 -1.84
C PHE A 49 -7.14 -26.59 -0.31
N PRO A 50 -5.90 -26.69 0.21
CA PRO A 50 -5.65 -26.69 1.64
C PRO A 50 -6.32 -25.52 2.35
N LYS A 51 -6.97 -25.81 3.47
CA LYS A 51 -7.56 -24.76 4.31
C LYS A 51 -6.50 -24.06 5.11
N VAL A 52 -6.37 -22.78 4.88
CA VAL A 52 -5.45 -21.93 5.64
C VAL A 52 -6.14 -21.47 6.92
N ASP A 53 -5.60 -21.85 8.09
CA ASP A 53 -6.08 -21.38 9.39
C ASP A 53 -5.07 -20.40 10.01
N PRO A 54 -5.41 -19.11 10.15
CA PRO A 54 -4.52 -18.12 10.77
C PRO A 54 -4.20 -18.41 12.24
N LYS A 55 -5.03 -19.22 12.93
CA LYS A 55 -4.83 -19.59 14.33
C LYS A 55 -3.91 -20.79 14.48
N ASN A 56 -3.95 -21.71 13.52
CA ASN A 56 -3.17 -22.93 13.49
C ASN A 56 -2.35 -22.99 12.18
N PRO A 57 -1.26 -22.22 12.08
CA PRO A 57 -0.45 -22.22 10.88
C PRO A 57 0.16 -23.60 10.66
N HIS A 58 0.26 -24.02 9.41
CA HIS A 58 0.97 -25.24 9.06
C HIS A 58 2.46 -25.12 9.45
N ASP A 59 3.06 -26.16 9.98
CA ASP A 59 4.44 -26.18 10.53
C ASP A 59 5.50 -25.64 9.55
N ARG A 60 5.26 -25.75 8.25
CA ARG A 60 6.16 -25.32 7.17
C ARG A 60 5.96 -23.88 6.75
N ASN A 61 4.92 -23.18 7.26
CA ASN A 61 4.52 -21.87 6.83
C ASN A 61 4.66 -20.84 7.96
N ARG A 62 4.90 -19.58 7.58
CA ARG A 62 4.72 -18.48 8.52
C ARG A 62 3.23 -18.29 8.83
N LYS A 63 2.96 -17.77 10.01
CA LYS A 63 1.59 -17.39 10.39
C LYS A 63 1.00 -16.42 9.37
N VAL A 64 -0.21 -16.73 8.91
CA VAL A 64 -0.96 -15.85 8.01
C VAL A 64 -1.47 -14.64 8.79
N ASP A 65 -1.20 -13.45 8.28
CA ASP A 65 -1.84 -12.23 8.76
C ASP A 65 -3.28 -12.19 8.22
N ALA A 66 -4.23 -12.44 9.13
CA ALA A 66 -5.65 -12.51 8.79
C ALA A 66 -6.18 -11.16 8.24
N LYS A 67 -5.66 -10.02 8.72
CA LYS A 67 -6.05 -8.69 8.21
C LYS A 67 -5.62 -8.52 6.76
N ARG A 68 -4.36 -8.82 6.47
CA ARG A 68 -3.82 -8.77 5.10
C ARG A 68 -4.53 -9.74 4.16
N ALA A 69 -4.86 -10.92 4.65
CA ALA A 69 -5.55 -11.93 3.85
C ALA A 69 -7.01 -11.53 3.54
N LYS A 70 -7.73 -10.96 4.51
CA LYS A 70 -9.07 -10.40 4.28
C LYS A 70 -9.02 -9.26 3.26
N ALA A 71 -8.06 -8.34 3.40
CA ALA A 71 -7.87 -7.26 2.45
C ALA A 71 -7.64 -7.76 1.01
N ALA A 72 -7.01 -8.91 0.80
CA ALA A 72 -6.88 -9.50 -0.53
C ALA A 72 -8.24 -9.95 -1.11
N GLY A 73 -9.11 -10.52 -0.28
CA GLY A 73 -10.48 -10.87 -0.70
C GLY A 73 -11.34 -9.64 -0.98
N GLU A 74 -11.26 -8.62 -0.14
CA GLU A 74 -11.93 -7.34 -0.33
C GLU A 74 -11.44 -6.63 -1.60
N TYR A 75 -10.12 -6.63 -1.87
CA TYR A 75 -9.55 -6.10 -3.10
C TYR A 75 -10.18 -6.74 -4.33
N TRP A 76 -10.27 -8.07 -4.39
CA TRP A 76 -10.93 -8.76 -5.50
C TRP A 76 -12.42 -8.38 -5.62
N ARG A 77 -13.14 -8.36 -4.49
CA ARG A 77 -14.57 -8.06 -4.47
C ARG A 77 -14.88 -6.65 -4.97
N ASN A 78 -14.07 -5.66 -4.54
CA ASN A 78 -14.26 -4.24 -4.84
C ASN A 78 -13.72 -3.82 -6.21
N ASN A 79 -12.95 -4.68 -6.90
CA ASN A 79 -12.40 -4.39 -8.21
C ASN A 79 -12.85 -5.44 -9.25
N PRO A 80 -14.14 -5.47 -9.63
CA PRO A 80 -14.71 -6.55 -10.44
C PRO A 80 -14.10 -6.67 -11.85
N THR A 81 -13.49 -5.60 -12.38
CA THR A 81 -12.89 -5.56 -13.72
C THR A 81 -11.38 -5.43 -13.72
N ASP A 82 -10.78 -4.97 -12.62
CA ASP A 82 -9.38 -4.52 -12.57
C ASP A 82 -8.52 -5.25 -11.54
N TRP A 83 -8.98 -6.41 -11.06
CA TRP A 83 -8.19 -7.19 -10.12
C TRP A 83 -7.12 -8.02 -10.82
N ILE A 84 -6.01 -8.25 -10.12
CA ILE A 84 -4.98 -9.20 -10.53
C ILE A 84 -4.43 -9.94 -9.30
N PHE A 85 -4.34 -11.27 -9.41
CA PHE A 85 -3.62 -12.10 -8.44
C PHE A 85 -2.48 -12.85 -9.13
N PRO A 86 -1.26 -12.85 -8.57
CA PRO A 86 -0.23 -13.80 -8.97
C PRO A 86 -0.71 -15.25 -8.78
N PRO A 87 -0.18 -16.21 -9.54
CA PRO A 87 -0.54 -17.64 -9.39
C PRO A 87 -0.27 -18.14 -7.97
N LEU A 88 -1.07 -19.13 -7.54
CA LEU A 88 -0.79 -19.91 -6.34
C LEU A 88 0.27 -20.96 -6.65
N ILE A 89 1.18 -21.24 -5.70
CA ILE A 89 2.18 -22.29 -5.82
C ILE A 89 1.90 -23.34 -4.75
N LEU A 90 1.55 -24.54 -5.22
CA LEU A 90 1.32 -25.72 -4.39
C LEU A 90 2.43 -26.74 -4.60
N VAL A 91 2.79 -27.43 -3.56
CA VAL A 91 3.84 -28.47 -3.58
C VAL A 91 3.32 -29.72 -2.89
N LEU A 92 3.61 -30.88 -3.45
CA LEU A 92 3.27 -32.17 -2.88
C LEU A 92 4.51 -33.04 -2.71
N ASP A 93 4.49 -33.91 -1.70
CA ASP A 93 5.53 -34.93 -1.49
C ASP A 93 5.47 -36.02 -2.56
N ASP A 94 4.27 -36.41 -2.96
CA ASP A 94 4.00 -37.48 -3.90
C ASP A 94 3.84 -37.00 -5.35
N ASP A 95 3.97 -37.94 -6.29
CA ASP A 95 3.65 -37.70 -7.68
C ASP A 95 2.13 -37.66 -7.91
N LEU A 96 1.71 -36.81 -8.83
CA LEU A 96 0.32 -36.71 -9.24
C LEU A 96 0.03 -37.58 -10.47
N VAL A 97 -1.13 -38.21 -10.46
CA VAL A 97 -1.64 -38.97 -11.60
C VAL A 97 -2.18 -38.03 -12.66
N PHE A 98 -1.74 -38.18 -13.88
CA PHE A 98 -2.23 -37.39 -15.00
C PHE A 98 -2.40 -38.26 -16.26
N GLN A 99 -3.33 -37.86 -17.12
CA GLN A 99 -3.58 -38.45 -18.42
C GLN A 99 -3.19 -37.47 -19.52
N SER A 100 -2.37 -37.91 -20.48
CA SER A 100 -2.09 -37.10 -21.67
C SER A 100 -3.38 -36.89 -22.49
N LEU A 101 -3.55 -35.66 -22.97
CA LEU A 101 -4.60 -35.30 -23.92
C LEU A 101 -3.97 -35.30 -25.32
N GLU A 102 -4.04 -36.45 -26.02
CA GLU A 102 -3.37 -36.66 -27.31
C GLU A 102 -4.05 -35.91 -28.49
N ASP A 103 -5.31 -35.52 -28.34
CA ASP A 103 -6.14 -34.91 -29.40
C ASP A 103 -6.40 -33.40 -29.14
N THR A 104 -5.38 -32.64 -28.73
CA THR A 104 -5.55 -31.20 -28.67
C THR A 104 -5.03 -30.54 -29.93
N ASP A 105 -5.80 -29.62 -30.53
CA ASP A 105 -5.39 -28.76 -31.65
C ASP A 105 -4.21 -27.80 -31.29
N VAL A 106 -3.73 -27.88 -30.06
CA VAL A 106 -2.62 -27.08 -29.56
C VAL A 106 -1.30 -27.74 -29.93
N ARG A 107 -0.67 -27.27 -31.00
CA ARG A 107 0.69 -27.66 -31.35
C ARG A 107 1.69 -27.06 -30.40
N VAL A 108 2.26 -27.88 -29.54
CA VAL A 108 3.41 -27.53 -28.72
C VAL A 108 4.68 -27.75 -29.55
N PRO A 109 5.61 -26.78 -29.62
CA PRO A 109 6.89 -27.01 -30.31
C PRO A 109 7.64 -28.19 -29.69
N ASP A 110 8.22 -29.06 -30.54
CA ASP A 110 8.87 -30.33 -30.14
C ASP A 110 10.07 -30.10 -29.17
N ASN A 111 10.66 -28.92 -29.18
CA ASN A 111 11.76 -28.55 -28.30
C ASN A 111 11.32 -28.12 -26.89
N LEU A 112 10.02 -27.98 -26.64
CA LEU A 112 9.47 -27.67 -25.33
C LEU A 112 8.91 -28.97 -24.72
N ASN A 113 9.43 -29.39 -23.57
CA ASN A 113 8.88 -30.50 -22.78
C ASN A 113 7.53 -30.10 -22.14
N LEU A 114 6.57 -29.69 -22.96
CA LEU A 114 5.23 -29.32 -22.55
C LEU A 114 4.23 -30.38 -23.06
N GLN A 115 3.28 -30.73 -22.22
CA GLN A 115 2.22 -31.65 -22.57
C GLN A 115 0.88 -31.22 -21.99
N MET A 116 -0.15 -31.18 -22.79
CA MET A 116 -1.51 -30.98 -22.28
C MET A 116 -1.97 -32.27 -21.58
N VAL A 117 -2.42 -32.11 -20.34
CA VAL A 117 -2.81 -33.23 -19.50
C VAL A 117 -4.14 -32.98 -18.79
N ARG A 118 -4.83 -34.04 -18.47
CA ARG A 118 -5.86 -34.05 -17.44
C ARG A 118 -5.21 -34.51 -16.14
N LEU A 119 -5.10 -33.59 -15.20
CA LEU A 119 -4.55 -33.82 -13.86
C LEU A 119 -5.67 -34.29 -12.93
N VAL A 120 -5.47 -35.39 -12.23
CA VAL A 120 -6.40 -35.92 -11.24
C VAL A 120 -5.88 -35.55 -9.86
N LEU A 121 -6.61 -34.73 -9.13
CA LEU A 121 -6.28 -34.37 -7.76
C LEU A 121 -6.73 -35.50 -6.82
N PRO A 122 -5.87 -35.98 -5.91
CA PRO A 122 -6.21 -37.05 -4.95
C PRO A 122 -7.34 -36.59 -4.00
N PRO A 123 -8.06 -37.54 -3.38
CA PRO A 123 -9.15 -37.21 -2.45
C PRO A 123 -8.73 -36.32 -1.26
N ASP A 124 -7.51 -36.49 -0.81
CA ASP A 124 -6.85 -35.82 0.31
C ASP A 124 -5.91 -34.68 -0.11
N PHE A 125 -6.03 -34.21 -1.36
CA PHE A 125 -5.22 -33.13 -1.91
C PHE A 125 -5.22 -31.87 -1.02
N ASP A 126 -6.33 -31.54 -0.38
CA ASP A 126 -6.47 -30.44 0.56
C ASP A 126 -5.73 -30.63 1.89
N GLN A 127 -5.29 -31.86 2.19
CA GLN A 127 -4.50 -32.19 3.39
C GLN A 127 -3.02 -32.38 3.07
N GLU A 128 -2.71 -32.94 1.91
CA GLU A 128 -1.33 -33.27 1.50
C GLU A 128 -0.62 -32.14 0.79
N ALA A 129 -1.35 -31.33 0.01
CA ALA A 129 -0.74 -30.23 -0.69
C ALA A 129 -0.33 -29.09 0.28
N PHE A 130 0.85 -28.55 0.04
CA PHE A 130 1.40 -27.44 0.78
C PHE A 130 1.35 -26.17 -0.07
N ILE A 131 0.81 -25.08 0.44
CA ILE A 131 0.80 -23.79 -0.25
C ILE A 131 2.13 -23.09 0.00
N ALA A 132 3.04 -23.19 -0.96
CA ALA A 132 4.36 -22.57 -0.87
C ALA A 132 4.30 -21.04 -1.09
N ASP A 133 3.45 -20.57 -2.00
CA ASP A 133 3.12 -19.14 -2.14
C ASP A 133 1.63 -18.93 -2.37
N GLY A 134 1.11 -17.82 -1.86
CA GLY A 134 -0.28 -17.41 -2.04
C GLY A 134 -1.22 -17.74 -0.88
N GLN A 135 -0.73 -18.09 0.32
CA GLN A 135 -1.56 -18.41 1.49
C GLN A 135 -2.55 -17.30 1.85
N HIS A 136 -2.12 -16.03 1.82
CA HIS A 136 -3.00 -14.89 2.09
C HIS A 136 -4.12 -14.79 1.04
N ARG A 137 -3.81 -15.05 -0.22
CA ARG A 137 -4.78 -15.06 -1.32
C ARG A 137 -5.78 -16.21 -1.16
N CYS A 138 -5.29 -17.41 -0.91
CA CYS A 138 -6.13 -18.58 -0.68
C CYS A 138 -7.08 -18.37 0.51
N TYR A 139 -6.57 -17.89 1.65
CA TYR A 139 -7.41 -17.56 2.80
C TYR A 139 -8.41 -16.45 2.47
N GLY A 140 -7.99 -15.37 1.79
CA GLY A 140 -8.87 -14.27 1.38
C GLY A 140 -10.02 -14.75 0.50
N ILE A 141 -9.75 -15.58 -0.49
CA ILE A 141 -10.76 -16.20 -1.37
C ILE A 141 -11.77 -17.01 -0.52
N CYS A 142 -11.28 -17.91 0.34
CA CYS A 142 -12.13 -18.74 1.19
C CYS A 142 -12.96 -17.91 2.17
N TYR A 143 -12.36 -16.90 2.79
CA TYR A 143 -13.04 -16.01 3.72
C TYR A 143 -14.15 -15.21 3.03
N THR A 144 -13.85 -14.58 1.90
CA THR A 144 -14.82 -13.77 1.16
C THR A 144 -15.97 -14.61 0.62
N TYR A 145 -15.69 -15.85 0.17
CA TYR A 145 -16.73 -16.79 -0.22
C TYR A 145 -17.72 -17.07 0.92
N ALA A 146 -17.18 -17.41 2.10
CA ALA A 146 -18.01 -17.66 3.28
C ALA A 146 -18.80 -16.40 3.71
N GLN A 147 -18.17 -15.23 3.68
CA GLN A 147 -18.78 -13.95 3.97
C GLN A 147 -19.93 -13.64 3.02
N CYS A 148 -19.76 -13.79 1.70
CA CYS A 148 -20.83 -13.56 0.74
C CYS A 148 -22.03 -14.46 0.98
N HIS A 149 -21.83 -15.73 1.35
CA HIS A 149 -22.91 -16.65 1.65
C HIS A 149 -23.66 -16.27 2.95
N GLU A 150 -22.95 -15.82 3.98
CA GLU A 150 -23.56 -15.31 5.22
C GLU A 150 -24.35 -14.04 4.95
N GLU A 151 -23.77 -13.06 4.28
CA GLU A 151 -24.44 -11.81 3.89
C GLU A 151 -25.70 -12.06 3.04
N LEU A 152 -25.65 -13.02 2.11
CA LEU A 152 -26.79 -13.39 1.29
C LEU A 152 -27.94 -13.98 2.13
N LYS A 153 -27.59 -14.84 3.09
CA LYS A 153 -28.56 -15.40 4.03
C LYS A 153 -29.23 -14.29 4.84
N ASP A 154 -28.44 -13.42 5.45
CA ASP A 154 -28.94 -12.31 6.28
C ASP A 154 -29.81 -11.34 5.47
N ALA A 155 -29.39 -11.00 4.24
CA ALA A 155 -30.18 -10.12 3.37
C ALA A 155 -31.53 -10.75 2.96
N ARG A 156 -31.55 -12.08 2.70
CA ARG A 156 -32.80 -12.81 2.40
C ARG A 156 -33.71 -12.90 3.61
N ASP A 157 -33.17 -13.07 4.79
CA ASP A 157 -33.94 -13.09 6.05
C ASP A 157 -34.52 -11.70 6.35
N ALA A 158 -33.73 -10.63 6.18
CA ALA A 158 -34.19 -9.25 6.29
C ALA A 158 -35.31 -8.92 5.29
N LEU A 159 -35.19 -9.36 4.04
CA LEU A 159 -36.22 -9.15 3.03
C LEU A 159 -37.54 -9.89 3.39
N ARG A 160 -37.43 -11.10 3.92
CA ARG A 160 -38.59 -11.89 4.39
C ARG A 160 -39.31 -11.16 5.53
N GLN A 161 -38.52 -10.65 6.48
CA GLN A 161 -39.04 -9.90 7.64
C GLN A 161 -39.68 -8.58 7.20
N ALA A 162 -39.06 -7.82 6.31
CA ALA A 162 -39.59 -6.57 5.77
C ALA A 162 -40.92 -6.76 5.06
N ARG A 163 -41.07 -7.82 4.25
CA ARG A 163 -42.35 -8.18 3.59
C ARG A 163 -43.40 -8.58 4.59
N GLY A 164 -43.02 -9.30 5.66
CA GLY A 164 -43.95 -9.71 6.72
C GLY A 164 -44.45 -8.57 7.62
N SER A 165 -43.63 -7.52 7.78
CA SER A 165 -43.96 -6.33 8.59
C SER A 165 -44.64 -5.21 7.79
N GLY A 166 -44.86 -5.36 6.49
CA GLY A 166 -45.47 -4.33 5.66
C GLY A 166 -44.55 -3.13 5.40
N ALA A 167 -43.24 -3.35 5.31
CA ALA A 167 -42.26 -2.31 5.01
C ALA A 167 -42.54 -1.62 3.64
N SER A 168 -42.00 -0.43 3.45
CA SER A 168 -42.20 0.34 2.22
C SER A 168 -41.64 -0.39 0.98
N GLU A 169 -42.22 -0.12 -0.19
CA GLU A 169 -41.69 -0.65 -1.45
C GLU A 169 -40.23 -0.21 -1.70
N SER A 170 -39.85 0.97 -1.22
CA SER A 170 -38.49 1.49 -1.32
C SER A 170 -37.52 0.61 -0.55
N ASP A 171 -37.84 0.26 0.71
CA ASP A 171 -37.00 -0.58 1.56
C ASP A 171 -36.87 -2.00 0.98
N ILE A 172 -37.97 -2.54 0.44
CA ILE A 172 -37.99 -3.84 -0.22
C ILE A 172 -37.06 -3.83 -1.45
N ARG A 173 -37.08 -2.76 -2.26
CA ARG A 173 -36.19 -2.62 -3.44
C ARG A 173 -34.73 -2.51 -3.03
N ILE A 174 -34.41 -1.77 -1.98
CA ILE A 174 -33.02 -1.67 -1.46
C ILE A 174 -32.51 -3.06 -1.05
N LEU A 175 -33.30 -3.82 -0.30
CA LEU A 175 -32.93 -5.18 0.12
C LEU A 175 -32.78 -6.12 -1.09
N GLN A 176 -33.66 -6.01 -2.09
CA GLN A 176 -33.54 -6.81 -3.31
C GLN A 176 -32.27 -6.47 -4.08
N SER A 177 -31.95 -5.21 -4.28
CA SER A 177 -30.71 -4.77 -4.94
C SER A 177 -29.46 -5.27 -4.22
N LYS A 178 -29.49 -5.29 -2.87
CA LYS A 178 -28.40 -5.87 -2.07
C LYS A 178 -28.25 -7.38 -2.31
N ILE A 179 -29.36 -8.12 -2.38
CA ILE A 179 -29.34 -9.55 -2.68
C ILE A 179 -28.77 -9.80 -4.07
N ASP A 180 -29.18 -9.01 -5.05
CA ASP A 180 -28.72 -9.16 -6.45
C ASP A 180 -27.21 -8.88 -6.54
N ALA A 181 -26.69 -7.85 -5.88
CA ALA A 181 -25.26 -7.54 -5.82
C ALA A 181 -24.45 -8.68 -5.19
N ILE A 182 -24.90 -9.22 -4.03
CA ILE A 182 -24.19 -10.33 -3.37
C ILE A 182 -24.27 -11.60 -4.23
N THR A 183 -25.41 -11.85 -4.90
CA THR A 183 -25.55 -13.00 -5.80
C THR A 183 -24.62 -12.89 -6.99
N HIS A 184 -24.42 -11.69 -7.51
CA HIS A 184 -23.43 -11.42 -8.55
C HIS A 184 -22.02 -11.74 -8.05
N ASP A 185 -21.63 -11.27 -6.87
CA ASP A 185 -20.32 -11.58 -6.27
C ASP A 185 -20.11 -13.11 -6.16
N ILE A 186 -21.14 -13.85 -5.72
CA ILE A 186 -21.06 -15.32 -5.62
C ILE A 186 -20.87 -15.96 -6.98
N SER A 187 -21.56 -15.49 -8.03
CA SER A 187 -21.42 -16.03 -9.39
C SER A 187 -20.00 -15.84 -9.96
N ARG A 188 -19.29 -14.79 -9.53
CA ARG A 188 -17.90 -14.56 -9.91
C ARG A 188 -16.96 -15.66 -9.39
N PHE A 189 -17.23 -16.27 -8.24
CA PHE A 189 -16.42 -17.41 -7.76
C PHE A 189 -16.49 -18.62 -8.69
N GLU A 190 -17.59 -18.81 -9.40
CA GLU A 190 -17.78 -19.92 -10.34
C GLU A 190 -17.13 -19.66 -11.70
N THR A 191 -16.96 -18.41 -12.08
CA THR A 191 -16.54 -18.00 -13.43
C THR A 191 -15.12 -17.43 -13.49
N GLU A 192 -14.70 -16.70 -12.47
CA GLU A 192 -13.36 -16.10 -12.43
C GLU A 192 -12.32 -17.14 -11.98
N THR A 193 -11.15 -17.08 -12.59
CA THR A 193 -10.10 -18.09 -12.42
C THR A 193 -8.79 -17.49 -11.90
N ILE A 194 -8.02 -18.30 -11.19
CA ILE A 194 -6.65 -18.00 -10.77
C ILE A 194 -5.70 -19.06 -11.32
N GLY A 195 -4.50 -18.60 -11.73
CA GLY A 195 -3.42 -19.48 -12.10
C GLY A 195 -2.91 -20.30 -10.91
N VAL A 196 -2.60 -21.56 -11.15
CA VAL A 196 -2.03 -22.44 -10.14
C VAL A 196 -0.86 -23.21 -10.74
N GLN A 197 0.26 -23.15 -10.04
CA GLN A 197 1.43 -24.00 -10.29
C GLN A 197 1.47 -25.10 -9.25
N ILE A 198 1.48 -26.35 -9.67
CA ILE A 198 1.57 -27.52 -8.79
C ILE A 198 2.89 -28.22 -9.08
N ILE A 199 3.71 -28.43 -8.07
CA ILE A 199 5.00 -29.11 -8.15
C ILE A 199 4.89 -30.39 -7.33
N ALA A 200 5.02 -31.53 -8.01
CA ALA A 200 4.95 -32.85 -7.39
C ALA A 200 6.32 -33.40 -7.06
N ASN A 201 6.38 -34.41 -6.21
CA ASN A 201 7.59 -35.14 -5.84
C ASN A 201 8.67 -34.24 -5.18
N ALA A 202 8.26 -33.44 -4.22
CA ALA A 202 9.15 -32.59 -3.44
C ALA A 202 8.99 -32.87 -1.94
N ASN A 203 10.01 -33.47 -1.32
CA ASN A 203 9.98 -33.79 0.09
C ASN A 203 9.92 -32.54 1.00
N LYS A 204 9.59 -32.75 2.27
CA LYS A 204 9.36 -31.65 3.25
C LYS A 204 10.53 -30.68 3.38
N SER A 205 11.77 -31.18 3.34
CA SER A 205 12.96 -30.34 3.45
C SER A 205 13.07 -29.36 2.27
N LEU A 206 12.85 -29.87 1.06
CA LEU A 206 12.89 -29.07 -0.16
C LEU A 206 11.75 -28.05 -0.23
N GLN A 207 10.57 -28.41 0.27
CA GLN A 207 9.42 -27.47 0.38
C GLN A 207 9.74 -26.30 1.29
N GLN A 208 10.40 -26.54 2.43
CA GLN A 208 10.85 -25.50 3.36
C GLN A 208 11.94 -24.61 2.74
N GLU A 209 12.91 -25.20 2.06
CA GLU A 209 13.96 -24.48 1.35
C GLU A 209 13.37 -23.54 0.28
N TRP A 210 12.44 -24.03 -0.53
CA TRP A 210 11.78 -23.21 -1.54
C TRP A 210 10.95 -22.09 -0.94
N PHE A 211 10.24 -22.36 0.16
CA PHE A 211 9.50 -21.32 0.86
C PHE A 211 10.41 -20.19 1.37
N ILE A 212 11.55 -20.54 1.95
CA ILE A 212 12.55 -19.57 2.42
C ILE A 212 13.08 -18.77 1.22
N THR A 213 13.55 -19.48 0.19
CA THR A 213 14.11 -18.86 -1.02
C THR A 213 13.13 -17.90 -1.68
N MET A 214 11.88 -18.32 -1.90
CA MET A 214 10.87 -17.44 -2.49
C MET A 214 10.57 -16.23 -1.59
N SER A 215 10.54 -16.41 -0.27
CA SER A 215 10.31 -15.32 0.68
C SER A 215 11.46 -14.31 0.71
N ASP A 216 12.69 -14.75 0.58
CA ASP A 216 13.90 -13.91 0.59
C ASP A 216 14.03 -13.08 -0.70
N TYR A 217 13.60 -13.62 -1.84
CA TYR A 217 13.62 -12.90 -3.12
C TYR A 217 12.43 -11.94 -3.32
N GLN A 218 11.35 -12.12 -2.58
CA GLN A 218 10.19 -11.21 -2.62
C GLN A 218 10.44 -9.97 -1.76
N LYS A 219 11.27 -9.04 -2.22
CA LYS A 219 11.36 -7.73 -1.58
C LYS A 219 10.05 -6.97 -1.84
N PRO A 220 9.38 -6.45 -0.79
CA PRO A 220 8.24 -5.57 -0.98
C PRO A 220 8.68 -4.36 -1.81
N ILE A 221 7.86 -3.94 -2.76
CA ILE A 221 8.05 -2.65 -3.44
C ILE A 221 8.06 -1.57 -2.37
N GLY A 222 9.11 -0.76 -2.33
CA GLY A 222 9.20 0.37 -1.40
C GLY A 222 8.04 1.35 -1.63
N ARG A 223 7.65 2.06 -0.59
CA ARG A 223 6.54 3.01 -0.65
C ARG A 223 6.76 4.10 -1.72
N GLY A 224 8.00 4.64 -1.82
CA GLY A 224 8.35 5.63 -2.84
C GLY A 224 8.08 5.12 -4.25
N GLU A 225 8.49 3.89 -4.56
CA GLU A 225 8.24 3.29 -5.86
C GLU A 225 6.74 2.99 -6.07
N SER A 226 6.01 2.58 -5.02
CA SER A 226 4.57 2.38 -5.08
C SER A 226 3.83 3.69 -5.40
N VAL A 227 4.20 4.79 -4.74
CA VAL A 227 3.63 6.12 -5.01
C VAL A 227 3.97 6.57 -6.44
N ARG A 228 5.20 6.35 -6.89
CA ARG A 228 5.61 6.70 -8.27
C ARG A 228 4.78 5.97 -9.32
N MET A 229 4.44 4.70 -9.09
CA MET A 229 3.65 3.86 -9.99
C MET A 229 2.14 4.08 -9.90
N ASP A 230 1.65 4.72 -8.87
CA ASP A 230 0.21 5.01 -8.72
C ASP A 230 -0.21 6.11 -9.70
N GLU A 231 -1.11 5.78 -10.62
CA GLU A 231 -1.72 6.68 -11.60
C GLU A 231 -3.22 6.86 -11.37
N LYS A 232 -3.76 6.18 -10.35
CA LYS A 232 -5.22 6.13 -10.14
C LYS A 232 -5.71 7.23 -9.20
N THR A 233 -4.96 7.52 -8.14
CA THR A 233 -5.44 8.44 -7.10
C THR A 233 -5.21 9.90 -7.47
N ASN A 234 -6.23 10.76 -7.30
CA ASN A 234 -6.15 12.21 -7.52
C ASN A 234 -5.03 12.83 -6.69
N LEU A 235 -4.86 12.37 -5.45
CA LEU A 235 -3.80 12.83 -4.56
C LEU A 235 -2.39 12.57 -5.12
N THR A 236 -2.13 11.39 -5.67
CA THR A 236 -0.82 11.07 -6.24
C THR A 236 -0.60 11.81 -7.55
N ASN A 237 -1.64 11.93 -8.38
CA ASN A 237 -1.58 12.70 -9.63
C ASN A 237 -1.31 14.19 -9.33
N ALA A 238 -1.97 14.77 -8.33
CA ALA A 238 -1.68 16.14 -7.88
C ALA A 238 -0.22 16.29 -7.40
N ALA A 239 0.29 15.36 -6.58
CA ALA A 239 1.69 15.40 -6.14
C ALA A 239 2.67 15.30 -7.31
N LYS A 240 2.39 14.47 -8.33
CA LYS A 240 3.21 14.39 -9.55
C LYS A 240 3.13 15.69 -10.37
N GLN A 241 1.97 16.28 -10.49
CA GLN A 241 1.81 17.57 -11.17
C GLN A 241 2.58 18.67 -10.46
N ILE A 242 2.52 18.74 -9.13
CA ILE A 242 3.26 19.71 -8.32
C ILE A 242 4.77 19.55 -8.52
N ILE A 243 5.33 18.32 -8.48
CA ILE A 243 6.77 18.14 -8.67
C ILE A 243 7.24 18.48 -10.08
N SER A 244 6.37 18.42 -11.06
CA SER A 244 6.69 18.77 -12.45
C SER A 244 6.49 20.25 -12.79
N SER A 245 5.62 20.97 -12.08
CA SER A 245 5.22 22.34 -12.40
C SER A 245 5.65 23.40 -11.39
N HIS A 246 5.66 23.08 -10.09
CA HIS A 246 5.99 24.05 -9.06
C HIS A 246 7.49 24.38 -9.04
N SER A 247 7.85 25.66 -9.05
CA SER A 247 9.24 26.15 -9.21
C SER A 247 10.23 25.59 -8.17
N LEU A 248 9.78 25.30 -6.94
CA LEU A 248 10.61 24.69 -5.89
C LEU A 248 11.06 23.28 -6.24
N PHE A 249 10.24 22.49 -6.94
CA PHE A 249 10.43 21.07 -7.16
C PHE A 249 10.78 20.70 -8.59
N ALA A 250 10.35 21.49 -9.58
CA ALA A 250 10.55 21.21 -10.97
C ALA A 250 12.04 21.29 -11.39
N GLY A 251 12.44 20.36 -12.24
CA GLY A 251 13.77 20.33 -12.83
C GLY A 251 14.86 19.73 -11.94
N GLU A 252 16.09 20.15 -12.20
CA GLU A 252 17.30 19.66 -11.54
C GLU A 252 18.09 20.81 -10.90
N PHE A 253 18.82 20.50 -9.86
CA PHE A 253 19.91 21.37 -9.41
C PHE A 253 21.09 21.30 -10.36
N PRO A 254 22.01 22.31 -10.33
CA PRO A 254 23.27 22.21 -11.03
C PRO A 254 23.96 20.88 -10.72
N ARG A 255 24.43 20.19 -11.76
CA ARG A 255 25.10 18.90 -11.64
C ARG A 255 26.45 19.05 -10.95
N ILE A 256 26.81 18.07 -10.14
CA ILE A 256 28.15 17.99 -9.51
C ILE A 256 29.16 17.45 -10.53
N ASP A 257 28.69 16.57 -11.43
CA ASP A 257 29.43 16.03 -12.57
C ASP A 257 28.51 15.96 -13.80
N GLU A 258 29.08 15.72 -14.99
CA GLU A 258 28.33 15.72 -16.25
C GLU A 258 27.43 14.49 -16.42
N GLU A 259 27.65 13.44 -15.66
CA GLU A 259 26.96 12.15 -15.83
C GLU A 259 25.82 11.92 -14.86
N THR A 260 25.86 12.52 -13.67
CA THR A 260 24.89 12.20 -12.59
C THR A 260 23.73 13.21 -12.57
N PRO A 261 22.49 12.79 -12.88
CA PRO A 261 21.31 13.62 -12.70
C PRO A 261 21.18 14.08 -11.24
N ASN A 262 20.81 15.35 -11.04
CA ASN A 262 20.63 15.94 -9.71
C ASN A 262 19.20 16.47 -9.54
N PRO A 263 18.16 15.60 -9.54
CA PRO A 263 16.77 16.01 -9.46
C PRO A 263 16.49 16.67 -8.11
N ARG A 264 15.58 17.64 -8.10
CA ARG A 264 15.12 18.33 -6.88
C ARG A 264 14.28 17.43 -5.99
N VAL A 265 13.64 16.41 -6.58
CA VAL A 265 12.79 15.43 -5.86
C VAL A 265 13.26 14.01 -6.15
N ASP A 266 13.38 13.18 -5.12
CA ASP A 266 13.63 11.73 -5.28
C ASP A 266 12.28 11.02 -5.43
N GLU A 267 11.97 10.56 -6.64
CA GLU A 267 10.68 9.93 -6.93
C GLU A 267 10.59 8.46 -6.52
N ARG A 268 11.73 7.81 -6.23
CA ARG A 268 11.78 6.35 -6.02
C ARG A 268 11.90 5.93 -4.58
N LYS A 269 12.38 6.81 -3.72
CA LYS A 269 12.64 6.50 -2.31
C LYS A 269 11.60 7.09 -1.39
N ASP A 270 11.39 6.43 -0.27
CA ASP A 270 10.53 6.95 0.79
C ASP A 270 11.13 8.19 1.45
N ASN A 271 12.44 8.17 1.63
CA ASN A 271 13.21 9.26 2.23
C ASN A 271 14.47 9.57 1.42
N VAL A 272 14.84 10.81 1.38
CA VAL A 272 16.01 11.27 0.66
C VAL A 272 17.28 10.86 1.41
N ALA A 273 18.25 10.27 0.68
CA ALA A 273 19.55 9.93 1.24
C ALA A 273 20.33 11.19 1.64
N ARG A 274 21.17 11.10 2.68
CA ARG A 274 21.90 12.26 3.24
C ARG A 274 22.76 13.02 2.22
N GLY A 275 23.40 12.31 1.29
CA GLY A 275 24.26 12.90 0.27
C GLY A 275 23.52 13.30 -1.02
N SER A 276 22.21 13.03 -1.12
CA SER A 276 21.43 13.37 -2.31
C SER A 276 21.25 14.88 -2.45
N GLY A 277 21.30 15.38 -3.69
CA GLY A 277 20.93 16.76 -4.00
C GLY A 277 19.45 17.06 -3.83
N ALA A 278 18.58 16.04 -3.93
CA ALA A 278 17.14 16.20 -3.82
C ALA A 278 16.72 16.87 -2.50
N ILE A 279 15.69 17.71 -2.53
CA ILE A 279 15.16 18.38 -1.35
C ILE A 279 14.37 17.37 -0.51
N TYR A 280 13.40 16.71 -1.15
CA TYR A 280 12.47 15.76 -0.54
C TYR A 280 12.18 14.60 -1.49
N SER A 281 11.40 13.62 -1.03
CA SER A 281 10.88 12.56 -1.89
C SER A 281 9.45 12.85 -2.35
N LEU A 282 9.04 12.27 -3.47
CA LEU A 282 7.65 12.32 -3.95
C LEU A 282 6.69 11.78 -2.88
N ALA A 283 7.07 10.71 -2.17
CA ALA A 283 6.28 10.15 -1.08
C ALA A 283 6.06 11.14 0.07
N ASN A 284 7.06 11.98 0.39
CA ASN A 284 6.90 13.03 1.39
C ASN A 284 5.94 14.11 0.91
N ILE A 285 6.11 14.59 -0.33
CA ILE A 285 5.25 15.64 -0.91
C ILE A 285 3.80 15.17 -0.94
N ARG A 286 3.54 13.94 -1.41
CA ARG A 286 2.21 13.34 -1.38
C ARG A 286 1.59 13.34 0.02
N ASP A 287 2.36 12.98 1.05
CA ASP A 287 1.88 12.96 2.43
C ASP A 287 1.53 14.35 2.97
N TRP A 288 2.32 15.36 2.58
CA TRP A 288 2.02 16.73 2.97
C TRP A 288 0.78 17.26 2.29
N VAL A 289 0.62 16.99 1.00
CA VAL A 289 -0.59 17.33 0.25
C VAL A 289 -1.81 16.62 0.84
N ALA A 290 -1.69 15.32 1.17
CA ALA A 290 -2.73 14.60 1.88
C ALA A 290 -3.08 15.25 3.23
N THR A 291 -2.06 15.66 4.00
CA THR A 291 -2.27 16.30 5.30
C THR A 291 -2.86 17.70 5.14
N LEU A 292 -2.45 18.45 4.13
CA LEU A 292 -3.01 19.76 3.81
C LEU A 292 -4.50 19.67 3.49
N VAL A 293 -4.91 18.70 2.67
CA VAL A 293 -6.31 18.59 2.22
C VAL A 293 -7.20 17.89 3.26
N LEU A 294 -6.70 16.81 3.87
CA LEU A 294 -7.47 15.91 4.75
C LEU A 294 -7.26 16.17 6.25
N GLY A 295 -6.34 17.06 6.60
CA GLY A 295 -5.99 17.33 7.99
C GLY A 295 -5.50 16.07 8.73
N SER A 296 -5.97 15.88 9.96
CA SER A 296 -5.62 14.72 10.79
C SER A 296 -6.16 13.38 10.26
N LYS A 297 -7.11 13.40 9.32
CA LYS A 297 -7.69 12.20 8.68
C LYS A 297 -6.90 11.71 7.47
N SER A 298 -5.75 12.30 7.16
CA SER A 298 -4.93 11.99 5.98
C SER A 298 -4.50 10.52 5.83
N GLU A 299 -4.52 9.74 6.90
CA GLU A 299 -4.17 8.31 6.86
C GLU A 299 -5.37 7.37 6.64
N THR A 300 -6.59 7.85 6.83
CA THR A 300 -7.81 7.02 6.86
C THR A 300 -8.84 7.35 5.78
N SER A 301 -8.70 8.47 5.11
CA SER A 301 -9.73 9.02 4.22
C SER A 301 -9.25 9.31 2.79
N VAL A 302 -8.06 8.82 2.41
CA VAL A 302 -7.50 9.04 1.06
C VAL A 302 -8.41 8.52 -0.03
N ASP A 303 -8.99 7.33 0.17
CA ASP A 303 -9.85 6.69 -0.83
C ASP A 303 -11.13 7.47 -1.14
N LYS A 304 -11.60 8.28 -0.19
CA LYS A 304 -12.79 9.15 -0.38
C LYS A 304 -12.46 10.44 -1.12
N LEU A 305 -11.20 10.84 -1.14
CA LEU A 305 -10.79 12.11 -1.72
C LEU A 305 -11.05 12.16 -3.23
N ASP A 306 -10.87 11.04 -3.92
CA ASP A 306 -11.06 10.94 -5.36
C ASP A 306 -12.52 11.20 -5.80
N GLU A 307 -13.47 10.95 -4.90
CA GLU A 307 -14.89 11.21 -5.13
C GLU A 307 -15.29 12.66 -4.82
N LEU A 308 -14.50 13.35 -3.98
CA LEU A 308 -14.88 14.63 -3.37
C LEU A 308 -14.15 15.83 -3.94
N THR A 309 -13.05 15.65 -4.69
CA THR A 309 -12.25 16.75 -5.23
C THR A 309 -11.49 16.36 -6.49
N SER A 310 -11.14 17.35 -7.30
CA SER A 310 -10.35 17.17 -8.52
C SER A 310 -8.83 17.33 -8.26
N VAL A 311 -8.02 16.84 -9.21
CA VAL A 311 -6.56 17.03 -9.20
C VAL A 311 -6.21 18.52 -9.16
N ASP A 312 -6.86 19.34 -9.98
CA ASP A 312 -6.58 20.78 -10.09
C ASP A 312 -6.83 21.53 -8.77
N GLN A 313 -7.92 21.23 -8.07
CA GLN A 313 -8.21 21.84 -6.76
C GLN A 313 -7.15 21.48 -5.72
N ILE A 314 -6.68 20.22 -5.72
CA ILE A 314 -5.60 19.79 -4.83
C ILE A 314 -4.30 20.52 -5.17
N VAL A 315 -4.00 20.67 -6.46
CA VAL A 315 -2.78 21.36 -6.94
C VAL A 315 -2.80 22.83 -6.55
N ASP A 316 -3.94 23.54 -6.73
CA ASP A 316 -4.08 24.94 -6.40
C ASP A 316 -3.85 25.19 -4.87
N ALA A 317 -4.51 24.39 -4.03
CA ALA A 317 -4.32 24.47 -2.59
C ALA A 317 -2.87 24.17 -2.16
N ALA A 318 -2.24 23.17 -2.79
CA ALA A 318 -0.87 22.80 -2.51
C ALA A 318 0.15 23.83 -3.00
N ASN A 319 -0.08 24.45 -4.16
CA ASN A 319 0.75 25.53 -4.67
C ASN A 319 0.71 26.73 -3.70
N ALA A 320 -0.44 27.13 -3.20
CA ALA A 320 -0.54 28.19 -2.20
C ALA A 320 0.27 27.90 -0.92
N PHE A 321 0.28 26.64 -0.48
CA PHE A 321 1.09 26.19 0.66
C PHE A 321 2.60 26.26 0.36
N PHE A 322 3.05 25.77 -0.79
CA PHE A 322 4.47 25.76 -1.16
C PHE A 322 4.97 27.17 -1.52
N ASP A 323 4.16 27.99 -2.17
CA ASP A 323 4.48 29.39 -2.42
C ASP A 323 4.66 30.16 -1.10
N ALA A 324 3.80 29.91 -0.10
CA ALA A 324 3.96 30.52 1.21
C ALA A 324 5.29 30.12 1.87
N LEU A 325 5.77 28.88 1.70
CA LEU A 325 7.09 28.45 2.17
C LEU A 325 8.23 29.21 1.45
N VAL A 326 8.14 29.32 0.12
CA VAL A 326 9.16 30.02 -0.69
C VAL A 326 9.24 31.50 -0.32
N GLU A 327 8.09 32.16 -0.17
CA GLU A 327 8.01 33.60 0.10
C GLU A 327 8.41 33.95 1.54
N SER A 328 8.19 33.06 2.51
CA SER A 328 8.35 33.39 3.93
C SER A 328 9.60 32.83 4.58
N VAL A 329 10.25 31.83 3.97
CA VAL A 329 11.42 31.15 4.53
C VAL A 329 12.61 31.28 3.57
N PRO A 330 13.64 32.04 3.90
CA PRO A 330 14.77 32.34 3.00
C PRO A 330 15.48 31.09 2.43
N TYR A 331 15.46 30.00 3.16
CA TYR A 331 16.05 28.74 2.69
C TYR A 331 15.27 28.12 1.51
N PHE A 332 13.95 28.28 1.46
CA PHE A 332 13.15 27.80 0.32
C PHE A 332 13.31 28.69 -0.91
N GLU A 333 13.49 30.01 -0.72
CA GLU A 333 13.85 30.91 -1.81
C GLU A 333 15.22 30.53 -2.42
N GLN A 334 16.21 30.21 -1.58
CA GLN A 334 17.52 29.76 -2.03
C GLN A 334 17.47 28.39 -2.73
N LEU A 335 16.63 27.47 -2.28
CA LEU A 335 16.35 26.20 -2.96
C LEU A 335 15.66 26.45 -4.31
N ASN A 336 14.70 27.35 -4.35
CA ASN A 336 13.97 27.71 -5.55
C ASN A 336 14.90 28.32 -6.62
N SER A 337 15.77 29.23 -6.22
CA SER A 337 16.79 29.84 -7.10
C SER A 337 18.01 28.94 -7.39
N ALA A 338 18.03 27.72 -6.87
CA ALA A 338 19.13 26.77 -6.96
C ALA A 338 20.49 27.27 -6.41
N THR A 339 20.48 28.30 -5.55
CA THR A 339 21.68 28.77 -4.85
C THR A 339 22.01 27.90 -3.62
N LEU A 340 21.07 27.08 -3.17
CA LEU A 340 21.21 26.07 -2.13
C LEU A 340 20.73 24.73 -2.64
N GLN A 341 21.44 23.64 -2.33
CA GLN A 341 21.03 22.27 -2.65
C GLN A 341 20.49 21.52 -1.45
N GLY A 342 19.70 20.48 -1.68
CA GLY A 342 19.05 19.70 -0.63
C GLY A 342 20.03 19.11 0.39
N ALA A 343 21.22 18.66 -0.02
CA ALA A 343 22.25 18.13 0.89
C ALA A 343 22.75 19.18 1.89
N GLU A 344 22.87 20.43 1.47
CA GLU A 344 23.29 21.55 2.33
C GLU A 344 22.13 22.05 3.19
N PHE A 345 20.96 22.22 2.60
CA PHE A 345 19.73 22.58 3.29
C PHE A 345 19.47 21.70 4.53
N ARG A 346 19.68 20.39 4.41
CA ARG A 346 19.52 19.44 5.53
C ARG A 346 20.50 19.66 6.70
N LYS A 347 21.51 20.47 6.53
CA LYS A 347 22.48 20.79 7.59
C LYS A 347 22.16 22.11 8.30
N LEU A 348 21.25 22.92 7.79
CA LEU A 348 21.04 24.30 8.25
C LEU A 348 19.90 24.43 9.24
N ASN A 349 18.77 23.73 9.00
CA ASN A 349 17.56 24.00 9.78
C ASN A 349 16.56 22.83 9.80
N GLY A 350 15.57 22.93 10.68
CA GLY A 350 14.51 21.94 10.90
C GLY A 350 13.48 21.84 9.78
N PHE A 351 13.36 22.82 8.90
CA PHE A 351 12.47 22.72 7.74
C PHE A 351 12.85 21.58 6.82
N SER A 352 14.09 21.11 6.86
CA SER A 352 14.53 19.92 6.13
C SER A 352 13.88 18.61 6.63
N SER A 353 13.23 18.62 7.78
CA SER A 353 12.54 17.45 8.34
C SER A 353 11.17 17.27 7.71
N PRO A 354 10.88 16.11 7.07
CA PRO A 354 9.55 15.81 6.54
C PRO A 354 8.44 15.91 7.59
N THR A 355 8.74 15.63 8.84
CA THR A 355 7.77 15.70 9.95
C THR A 355 7.40 17.15 10.28
N ILE A 356 8.34 18.09 10.23
CA ILE A 356 8.07 19.53 10.41
C ILE A 356 7.16 20.03 9.30
N ILE A 357 7.48 19.74 8.03
CA ILE A 357 6.65 20.17 6.90
C ILE A 357 5.24 19.56 6.99
N ARG A 358 5.13 18.30 7.44
CA ARG A 358 3.82 17.67 7.67
C ARG A 358 3.03 18.37 8.80
N GLY A 359 3.69 18.78 9.87
CA GLY A 359 3.07 19.60 10.92
C GLY A 359 2.59 20.96 10.39
N LEU A 360 3.39 21.60 9.54
CA LEU A 360 3.03 22.85 8.86
C LEU A 360 1.84 22.64 7.90
N ALA A 361 1.80 21.53 7.17
CA ALA A 361 0.66 21.19 6.31
C ALA A 361 -0.63 21.01 7.13
N LEU A 362 -0.56 20.47 8.35
CA LEU A 362 -1.71 20.38 9.24
C LEU A 362 -2.16 21.77 9.76
N ALA A 363 -1.23 22.65 10.11
CA ALA A 363 -1.56 24.03 10.45
C ALA A 363 -2.15 24.79 9.25
N ALA A 364 -1.61 24.59 8.06
CA ALA A 364 -2.12 25.16 6.83
C ALA A 364 -3.53 24.63 6.48
N ASN A 365 -3.85 23.35 6.75
CA ASN A 365 -5.21 22.82 6.62
C ASN A 365 -6.21 23.65 7.42
N ALA A 366 -5.89 23.99 8.67
CA ALA A 366 -6.76 24.79 9.52
C ALA A 366 -6.85 26.27 9.06
N GLU A 367 -5.71 26.87 8.68
CA GLU A 367 -5.62 28.29 8.36
C GLU A 367 -6.07 28.61 6.93
N LEU A 368 -5.62 27.82 5.96
CA LEU A 368 -5.88 28.08 4.53
C LEU A 368 -7.22 27.50 4.09
N LEU A 369 -7.56 26.30 4.56
CA LEU A 369 -8.70 25.54 4.06
C LEU A 369 -9.86 25.41 5.09
N GLY A 370 -9.70 25.96 6.29
CA GLY A 370 -10.74 25.92 7.33
C GLY A 370 -11.08 24.51 7.85
N SER A 371 -10.17 23.53 7.72
CA SER A 371 -10.36 22.14 8.12
C SER A 371 -11.59 21.48 7.44
N PRO A 372 -11.55 21.25 6.15
CA PRO A 372 -12.68 20.72 5.39
C PRO A 372 -13.27 19.44 6.01
N SER A 373 -14.60 19.33 6.04
CA SER A 373 -15.25 18.13 6.59
C SER A 373 -15.27 16.99 5.58
N MET A 374 -14.80 15.81 5.99
CA MET A 374 -14.86 14.57 5.22
C MET A 374 -16.13 13.74 5.49
N GLU A 375 -17.09 14.27 6.26
CA GLU A 375 -18.31 13.56 6.62
C GLU A 375 -19.46 13.83 5.64
N SER A 376 -19.34 14.89 4.84
CA SER A 376 -20.27 15.20 3.76
C SER A 376 -20.02 14.34 2.52
N THR A 377 -21.05 14.09 1.76
CA THR A 377 -20.98 13.55 0.39
C THR A 377 -20.83 14.66 -0.66
N ASP A 378 -20.85 15.92 -0.22
CA ASP A 378 -20.68 17.06 -1.10
C ASP A 378 -19.20 17.26 -1.46
N PRO A 379 -18.90 17.83 -2.64
CA PRO A 379 -17.54 18.18 -3.03
C PRO A 379 -16.85 19.02 -1.96
N ILE A 380 -15.58 18.74 -1.70
CA ILE A 380 -14.77 19.51 -0.75
C ILE A 380 -14.38 20.83 -1.40
N ASP A 381 -14.67 21.92 -0.69
CA ASP A 381 -14.15 23.23 -1.07
C ASP A 381 -12.71 23.40 -0.56
N LEU A 382 -11.79 23.57 -1.49
CA LEU A 382 -10.36 23.83 -1.23
C LEU A 382 -9.96 25.26 -1.56
N GLU A 383 -10.91 26.20 -1.59
CA GLU A 383 -10.61 27.62 -1.79
C GLU A 383 -9.73 28.15 -0.64
N VAL A 384 -8.65 28.82 -1.02
CA VAL A 384 -7.65 29.32 -0.06
C VAL A 384 -8.13 30.60 0.60
N ASN A 385 -8.15 30.62 1.93
CA ASN A 385 -8.49 31.78 2.73
C ASN A 385 -7.30 32.77 2.81
N ASP A 386 -7.40 33.93 2.20
CA ASP A 386 -6.35 34.95 2.18
C ASP A 386 -5.91 35.44 3.57
N ALA A 387 -6.86 35.61 4.50
CA ALA A 387 -6.54 36.02 5.87
C ALA A 387 -5.79 34.92 6.61
N GLY A 388 -6.15 33.66 6.40
CA GLY A 388 -5.44 32.48 6.91
C GLY A 388 -4.05 32.36 6.30
N LEU A 389 -3.92 32.57 4.98
CA LEU A 389 -2.63 32.58 4.29
C LEU A 389 -1.68 33.62 4.88
N THR A 390 -2.20 34.83 5.16
CA THR A 390 -1.40 35.89 5.78
C THR A 390 -0.90 35.49 7.18
N ARG A 391 -1.75 34.90 8.03
CA ARG A 391 -1.34 34.38 9.36
C ARG A 391 -0.31 33.27 9.23
N PHE A 392 -0.52 32.34 8.31
CA PHE A 392 0.39 31.24 8.06
C PHE A 392 1.77 31.73 7.60
N LYS A 393 1.86 32.68 6.66
CA LYS A 393 3.13 33.30 6.24
C LYS A 393 3.87 33.97 7.43
N LYS A 394 3.14 34.62 8.33
CA LYS A 394 3.72 35.20 9.54
C LYS A 394 4.29 34.14 10.47
N LEU A 395 3.57 33.02 10.66
CA LEU A 395 4.07 31.86 11.41
C LEU A 395 5.37 31.34 10.81
N LEU A 396 5.41 31.11 9.49
CA LEU A 396 6.58 30.61 8.79
C LEU A 396 7.80 31.49 9.00
N SER A 397 7.66 32.82 8.84
CA SER A 397 8.72 33.77 9.06
C SER A 397 9.23 33.75 10.52
N SER A 398 8.34 33.60 11.51
CA SER A 398 8.69 33.49 12.91
C SER A 398 9.43 32.19 13.25
N LEU A 399 9.14 31.09 12.53
CA LEU A 399 9.78 29.80 12.76
C LEU A 399 11.21 29.72 12.22
N VAL A 400 11.66 30.64 11.38
CA VAL A 400 13.00 30.60 10.78
C VAL A 400 14.08 30.50 11.85
N SER A 401 14.07 31.40 12.85
CA SER A 401 15.03 31.38 13.96
C SER A 401 14.83 30.20 14.91
N GLU A 402 13.58 29.77 15.08
CA GLU A 402 13.24 28.68 16.02
C GLU A 402 13.71 27.31 15.53
N LEU A 403 13.79 27.12 14.22
CA LEU A 403 14.17 25.84 13.60
C LEU A 403 15.64 25.79 13.15
N GLU A 404 16.43 26.80 13.46
CA GLU A 404 17.87 26.80 13.18
C GLU A 404 18.62 25.72 13.96
N TYR A 405 19.63 25.15 13.32
CA TYR A 405 20.56 24.24 13.97
C TYR A 405 21.84 24.99 14.45
N MET A 406 22.40 24.49 15.50
CA MET A 406 23.72 24.89 15.95
C MET A 406 24.65 23.69 16.08
N ASP A 407 25.96 23.92 16.04
CA ASP A 407 26.94 22.89 16.30
C ASP A 407 26.88 22.43 17.76
N ASP A 408 26.97 21.12 17.97
CA ASP A 408 27.03 20.51 19.29
C ASP A 408 28.46 20.00 19.56
N PRO A 409 29.29 20.74 20.28
CA PRO A 409 30.70 20.38 20.53
C PRO A 409 30.84 19.07 21.34
N ALA A 410 29.82 18.66 22.07
CA ALA A 410 29.81 17.43 22.85
C ALA A 410 29.76 16.15 22.03
N ARG A 411 29.44 16.24 20.74
CA ARG A 411 29.30 15.04 19.85
C ARG A 411 30.57 14.84 19.02
N THR A 412 31.08 13.61 19.06
CA THR A 412 32.31 13.18 18.38
C THR A 412 32.16 12.69 16.92
N LYS A 413 30.93 12.66 16.36
CA LYS A 413 30.65 12.17 15.00
C LYS A 413 30.26 13.33 14.05
N PRO A 414 30.37 13.15 12.71
CA PRO A 414 30.20 14.25 11.75
C PRO A 414 28.80 14.90 11.72
N GLN A 415 27.93 14.60 12.66
CA GLN A 415 26.57 15.12 12.80
C GLN A 415 26.39 15.86 14.14
N LYS A 416 27.24 16.79 14.39
CA LYS A 416 27.27 17.59 15.62
C LYS A 416 26.25 18.75 15.62
N LYS A 417 25.01 18.47 15.16
CA LYS A 417 23.97 19.50 15.11
C LYS A 417 22.91 19.25 16.18
N ARG A 418 22.40 20.28 16.79
CA ARG A 418 21.23 20.30 17.67
C ARG A 418 20.32 21.47 17.33
N MET A 419 19.11 21.48 17.83
CA MET A 419 18.24 22.65 17.76
C MET A 419 18.90 23.80 18.55
N LYS A 420 18.90 25.00 17.98
CA LYS A 420 19.41 26.19 18.62
C LYS A 420 18.55 26.55 19.84
N GLN A 421 17.25 26.44 19.72
CA GLN A 421 16.28 26.67 20.77
C GLN A 421 16.06 25.38 21.58
N GLY A 422 16.43 25.43 22.85
CA GLY A 422 16.34 24.25 23.75
C GLY A 422 14.91 23.87 24.13
N GLU A 423 13.97 24.78 24.00
CA GLU A 423 12.55 24.66 24.33
C GLU A 423 11.89 23.51 23.53
N TRP A 424 12.35 23.24 22.31
CA TRP A 424 11.88 22.12 21.53
C TRP A 424 12.05 20.78 22.25
N TYR A 425 13.11 20.60 23.03
CA TYR A 425 13.33 19.37 23.80
C TYR A 425 12.38 19.26 24.99
N ALA A 426 12.02 20.38 25.61
CA ALA A 426 11.05 20.40 26.70
C ALA A 426 9.65 19.93 26.26
N THR A 427 9.29 20.11 25.01
CA THR A 427 8.03 19.57 24.46
C THR A 427 8.02 18.05 24.34
N GLN A 428 9.16 17.38 24.42
CA GLN A 428 9.33 15.96 24.12
C GLN A 428 8.92 15.55 22.68
N LEU A 429 8.66 16.50 21.79
CA LEU A 429 8.52 16.23 20.37
C LEU A 429 9.88 15.89 19.74
N PHE A 430 10.94 16.45 20.28
CA PHE A 430 12.31 16.10 19.92
C PHE A 430 12.96 15.33 21.07
N ARG A 431 13.68 14.27 20.75
CA ARG A 431 14.58 13.63 21.72
C ARG A 431 15.76 14.55 21.98
N GLU A 432 16.28 14.57 23.19
CA GLU A 432 17.41 15.39 23.55
C GLU A 432 18.56 15.24 22.54
N GLY A 433 19.01 16.36 22.01
CA GLY A 433 20.04 16.41 20.96
C GLY A 433 19.63 15.95 19.58
N ALA A 434 18.36 15.65 19.31
CA ALA A 434 17.88 15.35 17.97
C ALA A 434 17.64 16.63 17.17
N THR A 435 17.79 16.55 15.84
CA THR A 435 17.50 17.64 14.88
C THR A 435 16.19 17.42 14.12
N ALA A 436 15.49 16.32 14.38
CA ALA A 436 14.19 16.04 13.81
C ALA A 436 13.22 15.59 14.91
N PRO A 437 11.93 15.96 14.80
CA PRO A 437 10.92 15.52 15.75
C PRO A 437 10.63 14.02 15.61
N GLN A 438 10.01 13.47 16.63
CA GLN A 438 9.49 12.10 16.58
C GLN A 438 8.39 12.02 15.52
N SER A 439 8.36 10.90 14.77
CA SER A 439 7.45 10.72 13.63
C SER A 439 6.23 9.86 13.96
N GLY A 440 5.97 9.57 15.23
CA GLY A 440 4.76 8.86 15.66
C GLY A 440 3.48 9.64 15.32
N PHE A 441 2.37 8.93 15.12
CA PHE A 441 1.09 9.56 14.77
C PHE A 441 0.69 10.65 15.78
N GLN A 442 0.75 10.34 17.08
CA GLN A 442 0.42 11.28 18.14
C GLN A 442 1.37 12.49 18.19
N ASP A 443 2.67 12.28 17.93
CA ASP A 443 3.67 13.36 17.93
C ASP A 443 3.43 14.32 16.76
N ARG A 444 3.08 13.79 15.57
CA ARG A 444 2.72 14.59 14.38
C ARG A 444 1.46 15.42 14.62
N ALA A 445 0.41 14.82 15.18
CA ALA A 445 -0.82 15.52 15.51
C ALA A 445 -0.56 16.63 16.53
N ARG A 446 0.22 16.35 17.56
CA ARG A 446 0.59 17.33 18.60
C ARG A 446 1.43 18.48 18.04
N LEU A 447 2.39 18.18 17.17
CA LEU A 447 3.17 19.22 16.47
C LEU A 447 2.25 20.11 15.62
N GLY A 448 1.34 19.53 14.86
CA GLY A 448 0.39 20.28 14.06
C GLY A 448 -0.52 21.17 14.91
N THR A 449 -1.06 20.66 16.02
CA THR A 449 -1.86 21.47 16.97
C THR A 449 -1.07 22.66 17.50
N MET A 450 0.17 22.46 17.91
CA MET A 450 1.06 23.51 18.39
C MET A 450 1.29 24.59 17.33
N LEU A 451 1.60 24.19 16.10
CA LEU A 451 1.82 25.14 15.00
C LEU A 451 0.54 25.88 14.61
N THR A 452 -0.61 25.24 14.67
CA THR A 452 -1.92 25.87 14.43
C THR A 452 -2.20 26.95 15.50
N GLU A 453 -2.01 26.62 16.77
CA GLU A 453 -2.19 27.57 17.86
C GLU A 453 -1.25 28.81 17.74
N TRP A 454 0.01 28.58 17.39
CA TRP A 454 0.95 29.67 17.15
C TRP A 454 0.56 30.53 15.95
N SER A 455 0.01 29.93 14.90
CA SER A 455 -0.52 30.68 13.75
C SER A 455 -1.66 31.59 14.17
N GLN A 456 -2.62 31.05 14.92
CA GLN A 456 -3.82 31.76 15.37
C GLN A 456 -3.52 32.88 16.36
N THR A 457 -2.62 32.63 17.31
CA THR A 457 -2.25 33.61 18.34
C THR A 457 -1.21 34.62 17.87
N GLY A 458 -0.48 34.29 16.79
CA GLY A 458 0.66 35.08 16.31
C GLY A 458 1.86 35.08 17.24
N LYS A 459 1.92 34.14 18.21
CA LYS A 459 3.00 34.03 19.20
C LYS A 459 3.50 32.61 19.27
N ILE A 460 4.83 32.46 19.30
CA ILE A 460 5.48 31.18 19.60
C ILE A 460 5.55 31.04 21.13
N ASP A 461 4.78 30.14 21.68
CA ASP A 461 4.74 29.83 23.10
C ASP A 461 4.84 28.33 23.33
N PHE A 462 5.94 27.89 23.91
CA PHE A 462 6.20 26.50 24.23
C PHE A 462 5.52 26.01 25.52
N ALA A 463 5.18 26.96 26.45
CA ALA A 463 4.75 26.61 27.79
C ALA A 463 3.53 25.66 27.84
N PRO A 464 2.48 25.82 27.00
CA PRO A 464 1.34 24.89 26.99
C PRO A 464 1.70 23.46 26.55
N PHE A 465 2.81 23.29 25.83
CA PHE A 465 3.22 22.03 25.22
C PHE A 465 4.36 21.32 25.96
N VAL A 466 4.91 21.93 26.99
CA VAL A 466 5.93 21.32 27.85
C VAL A 466 5.27 20.17 28.62
N LYS A 467 5.76 18.92 28.41
CA LYS A 467 5.36 17.80 29.25
C LYS A 467 6.06 17.94 30.61
N THR A 468 5.33 18.30 31.63
CA THR A 468 5.77 18.08 33.01
C THR A 468 6.02 16.58 33.19
N SER A 469 7.26 16.21 33.52
CA SER A 469 7.61 14.86 33.89
C SER A 469 6.83 14.48 35.15
N GLY A 470 5.62 13.97 34.96
CA GLY A 470 4.91 13.29 36.03
C GLY A 470 5.73 12.07 36.41
N ARG A 471 6.45 12.14 37.50
CA ARG A 471 6.92 10.95 38.20
C ARG A 471 5.67 10.18 38.60
N ALA A 472 5.41 9.07 37.93
CA ALA A 472 4.61 7.97 38.45
C ALA A 472 5.55 6.86 38.86
#